data_eb2962f36c08892311a6f48ed470f634
#
_entry.id   eb2962f36c08892311a6f48ed470f634
#
_cell.length_a   1.000
_cell.length_b   1.000
_cell.length_c   1.000
_cell.angle_alpha   90.00
_cell.angle_beta   90.00
_cell.angle_gamma   90.00
#
_symmetry.space_group_name_H-M   'P 1'
#
loop_
_entity.id
_entity.type
_entity.pdbx_description
1 polymer ?
#
loop_
_entity_poly.entity_id
_entity_poly.type
_entity_poly.pdbx_seq_one_letter_code
_entity_poly.pdbx_strand_id
1 'polypeptide(L)'
;KLADETDLGHPLNYYFLGLVEESGEVAGLRKRFLRDEGNIDNEKLKKELGDVLWYVAMIGKRYNISMDDVAVTNIQKLTDRKARGVITGTGDER
;
A
#
# COMPACT_ATOMS: atom_id res chain seq x y z
N LYS A 1 -6.67 -10.06 -13.91
CA LYS A 1 -6.52 -8.62 -14.07
C LYS A 1 -5.11 -8.27 -14.52
N LEU A 2 -4.86 -6.99 -14.75
CA LEU A 2 -3.55 -6.53 -15.22
C LEU A 2 -2.43 -6.94 -14.26
N ALA A 3 -2.68 -6.87 -12.94
CA ALA A 3 -1.68 -7.28 -11.96
C ALA A 3 -1.30 -8.74 -12.14
N ASP A 4 -2.30 -9.61 -12.35
CA ASP A 4 -2.05 -11.03 -12.58
C ASP A 4 -1.24 -11.26 -13.85
N GLU A 5 -1.53 -10.47 -14.89
CA GLU A 5 -0.85 -10.62 -16.18
C GLU A 5 0.62 -10.21 -16.11
N THR A 6 0.97 -9.37 -15.17
CA THR A 6 2.35 -8.91 -15.00
C THR A 6 3.13 -9.71 -13.96
N ASP A 7 2.48 -10.66 -13.30
CA ASP A 7 3.13 -11.50 -12.28
C ASP A 7 4.03 -12.54 -12.97
N LEU A 8 5.31 -12.53 -12.62
CA LEU A 8 6.29 -13.44 -13.19
C LEU A 8 6.54 -14.68 -12.32
N GLY A 9 5.72 -14.90 -11.30
CA GLY A 9 5.81 -16.10 -10.48
C GLY A 9 6.98 -16.15 -9.52
N HIS A 10 7.38 -15.01 -9.00
CA HIS A 10 8.47 -14.94 -8.02
C HIS A 10 8.09 -15.60 -6.70
N PRO A 11 9.06 -15.98 -5.86
CA PRO A 11 8.77 -16.47 -4.52
C PRO A 11 8.02 -15.44 -3.69
N LEU A 12 7.24 -15.90 -2.73
CA LEU A 12 6.38 -15.03 -1.92
C LEU A 12 7.14 -13.87 -1.27
N ASN A 13 8.32 -14.16 -0.72
CA ASN A 13 9.11 -13.11 -0.06
C ASN A 13 9.47 -11.94 -0.99
N TYR A 14 9.58 -12.21 -2.28
CA TYR A 14 9.87 -11.16 -3.26
C TYR A 14 8.81 -10.05 -3.16
N TYR A 15 7.56 -10.42 -3.04
CA TYR A 15 6.46 -9.45 -3.03
C TYR A 15 6.40 -8.67 -1.71
N PHE A 16 6.71 -9.31 -0.59
CA PHE A 16 6.80 -8.60 0.68
C PHE A 16 7.95 -7.60 0.68
N LEU A 17 9.10 -8.01 0.19
CA LEU A 17 10.26 -7.11 0.12
C LEU A 17 10.01 -5.96 -0.86
N GLY A 18 9.35 -6.25 -1.98
CA GLY A 18 9.00 -5.22 -2.96
C GLY A 18 8.06 -4.18 -2.38
N LEU A 19 7.12 -4.61 -1.54
CA LEU A 19 6.20 -3.68 -0.88
C LEU A 19 6.97 -2.69 0.01
N VAL A 20 7.95 -3.18 0.78
CA VAL A 20 8.77 -2.31 1.62
C VAL A 20 9.58 -1.34 0.77
N GLU A 21 10.19 -1.84 -0.30
CA GLU A 21 11.01 -1.03 -1.18
C GLU A 21 10.19 0.08 -1.83
N GLU A 22 9.02 -0.25 -2.37
CA GLU A 22 8.19 0.74 -3.05
C GLU A 22 7.57 1.72 -2.08
N SER A 23 7.24 1.28 -0.87
CA SER A 23 6.79 2.20 0.18
C SER A 23 7.89 3.19 0.52
N GLY A 24 9.13 2.73 0.53
CA GLY A 24 10.28 3.61 0.74
C GLY A 24 10.45 4.63 -0.37
N GLU A 25 10.14 4.26 -1.62
CA GLU A 25 10.19 5.21 -2.74
C GLU A 25 9.18 6.32 -2.58
N VAL A 26 7.97 5.99 -2.09
CA VAL A 26 6.96 7.02 -1.80
C VAL A 26 7.47 7.97 -0.72
N ALA A 27 8.03 7.42 0.36
CA ALA A 27 8.58 8.23 1.44
C ALA A 27 9.74 9.10 0.95
N GLY A 28 10.53 8.56 0.02
CA GLY A 28 11.65 9.28 -0.58
C GLY A 28 11.23 10.54 -1.33
N LEU A 29 10.06 10.51 -1.96
CA LEU A 29 9.54 11.70 -2.64
C LEU A 29 9.31 12.83 -1.64
N ARG A 30 8.73 12.52 -0.50
CA ARG A 30 8.48 13.52 0.55
C ARG A 30 9.77 14.04 1.13
N LYS A 31 10.73 13.15 1.38
CA LYS A 31 12.02 13.52 1.93
C LYS A 31 12.73 14.50 1.01
N ARG A 32 12.75 14.23 -0.29
CA ARG A 32 13.40 15.11 -1.27
C ARG A 32 12.70 16.46 -1.36
N PHE A 33 11.35 16.45 -1.29
CA PHE A 33 10.59 17.69 -1.26
C PHE A 33 11.02 18.57 -0.08
N LEU A 34 11.12 17.98 1.12
CA LEU A 34 11.50 18.73 2.31
C LEU A 34 12.92 19.27 2.22
N ARG A 35 13.84 18.46 1.67
CA ARG A 35 15.23 18.86 1.54
C ARG A 35 15.42 19.98 0.52
N ASP A 36 14.77 19.86 -0.61
CA ASP A 36 15.01 20.71 -1.77
C ASP A 36 14.01 21.86 -1.90
N GLU A 37 13.05 21.95 -0.97
CA GLU A 37 12.02 22.99 -0.94
C GLU A 37 11.21 23.07 -2.24
N GLY A 38 11.08 21.93 -2.92
CA GLY A 38 10.28 21.84 -4.14
C GLY A 38 8.89 21.31 -3.85
N ASN A 39 8.21 20.90 -4.88
CA ASN A 39 6.91 20.24 -4.77
C ASN A 39 7.04 18.80 -5.19
N ILE A 40 6.20 17.93 -4.62
CA ILE A 40 6.12 16.57 -5.08
C ILE A 40 5.49 16.57 -6.48
N ASP A 41 6.15 15.87 -7.42
CA ASP A 41 5.63 15.68 -8.76
C ASP A 41 4.47 14.69 -8.67
N ASN A 42 3.26 15.16 -8.95
CA ASN A 42 2.06 14.33 -8.84
C ASN A 42 2.07 13.11 -9.75
N GLU A 43 2.63 13.24 -10.94
CA GLU A 43 2.70 12.09 -11.85
C GLU A 43 3.65 11.04 -11.33
N LYS A 44 4.76 11.46 -10.76
CA LYS A 44 5.71 10.54 -10.15
C LYS A 44 5.11 9.87 -8.92
N LEU A 45 4.39 10.64 -8.12
CA LEU A 45 3.72 10.10 -6.93
C LEU A 45 2.69 9.05 -7.32
N LYS A 46 1.90 9.30 -8.38
CA LYS A 46 0.93 8.32 -8.85
C LYS A 46 1.60 7.00 -9.22
N LYS A 47 2.73 7.08 -9.92
CA LYS A 47 3.45 5.88 -10.35
C LYS A 47 3.97 5.09 -9.16
N GLU A 48 4.54 5.79 -8.18
CA GLU A 48 5.08 5.11 -7.01
C GLU A 48 3.95 4.49 -6.15
N LEU A 49 2.84 5.20 -6.02
CA LEU A 49 1.68 4.65 -5.32
C LEU A 49 1.13 3.44 -6.06
N GLY A 50 1.14 3.50 -7.39
CA GLY A 50 0.71 2.36 -8.20
C GLY A 50 1.59 1.13 -7.96
N ASP A 51 2.89 1.33 -7.83
CA ASP A 51 3.81 0.24 -7.56
C ASP A 51 3.52 -0.41 -6.21
N VAL A 52 3.20 0.41 -5.19
CA VAL A 52 2.80 -0.10 -3.88
C VAL A 52 1.54 -0.95 -4.01
N LEU A 53 0.54 -0.44 -4.73
CA LEU A 53 -0.71 -1.18 -4.93
C LEU A 53 -0.49 -2.50 -5.66
N TRP A 54 0.42 -2.53 -6.62
CA TRP A 54 0.73 -3.76 -7.35
C TRP A 54 1.23 -4.85 -6.40
N TYR A 55 2.16 -4.48 -5.51
CA TYR A 55 2.68 -5.46 -4.54
C TYR A 55 1.60 -5.90 -3.55
N VAL A 56 0.74 -4.98 -3.12
CA VAL A 56 -0.39 -5.34 -2.25
C VAL A 56 -1.27 -6.38 -2.97
N ALA A 57 -1.58 -6.13 -4.25
CA ALA A 57 -2.41 -7.05 -5.03
C ALA A 57 -1.76 -8.41 -5.19
N MET A 58 -0.44 -8.45 -5.41
CA MET A 58 0.26 -9.72 -5.59
C MET A 58 0.33 -10.53 -4.30
N ILE A 59 0.51 -9.86 -3.18
CA ILE A 59 0.47 -10.55 -1.88
C ILE A 59 -0.93 -11.12 -1.65
N GLY A 60 -1.96 -10.31 -1.91
CA GLY A 60 -3.33 -10.78 -1.78
C GLY A 60 -3.61 -12.01 -2.64
N LYS A 61 -3.12 -11.98 -3.88
CA LYS A 61 -3.29 -13.11 -4.79
C LYS A 61 -2.72 -14.39 -4.21
N ARG A 62 -1.55 -14.32 -3.57
CA ARG A 62 -0.90 -15.50 -2.99
C ARG A 62 -1.69 -16.07 -1.82
N TYR A 63 -2.52 -15.28 -1.17
CA TYR A 63 -3.36 -15.71 -0.05
C TYR A 63 -4.83 -15.81 -0.44
N ASN A 64 -5.13 -15.69 -1.73
CA ASN A 64 -6.48 -15.75 -2.25
C ASN A 64 -7.39 -14.66 -1.64
N ILE A 65 -6.86 -13.46 -1.54
CA ILE A 65 -7.55 -12.29 -1.01
C ILE A 65 -7.61 -11.25 -2.12
N SER A 66 -8.81 -10.77 -2.45
CA SER A 66 -8.96 -9.75 -3.49
C SER A 66 -8.68 -8.35 -2.94
N MET A 67 -8.35 -7.42 -3.84
CA MET A 67 -8.19 -6.03 -3.47
C MET A 67 -9.49 -5.44 -2.90
N ASP A 68 -10.62 -5.87 -3.44
CA ASP A 68 -11.92 -5.43 -2.92
C ASP A 68 -12.09 -5.85 -1.47
N ASP A 69 -11.72 -7.09 -1.14
CA ASP A 69 -11.78 -7.58 0.24
C ASP A 69 -10.90 -6.76 1.16
N VAL A 70 -9.69 -6.44 0.70
CA VAL A 70 -8.76 -5.62 1.50
C VAL A 70 -9.38 -4.25 1.78
N ALA A 71 -9.92 -3.61 0.74
CA ALA A 71 -10.49 -2.28 0.87
C ALA A 71 -11.72 -2.27 1.78
N VAL A 72 -12.64 -3.23 1.57
CA VAL A 72 -13.86 -3.30 2.36
C VAL A 72 -13.54 -3.60 3.82
N THR A 73 -12.64 -4.54 4.06
CA THR A 73 -12.24 -4.88 5.44
C THR A 73 -11.63 -3.66 6.14
N ASN A 74 -10.81 -2.89 5.42
CA ASN A 74 -10.21 -1.70 6.01
C ASN A 74 -11.26 -0.64 6.36
N ILE A 75 -12.22 -0.42 5.47
CA ILE A 75 -13.29 0.54 5.71
C ILE A 75 -14.13 0.11 6.91
N GLN A 76 -14.47 -1.17 7.00
CA GLN A 76 -15.25 -1.68 8.13
C GLN A 76 -14.50 -1.50 9.44
N LYS A 77 -13.20 -1.78 9.44
CA LYS A 77 -12.35 -1.63 10.61
C LYS A 77 -12.33 -0.18 11.07
N LEU A 78 -12.13 0.76 10.16
CA LEU A 78 -12.07 2.18 10.48
C LEU A 78 -13.41 2.70 10.97
N THR A 79 -14.50 2.26 10.35
CA THR A 79 -15.84 2.65 10.75
C THR A 79 -16.12 2.19 12.19
N ASP A 80 -15.74 0.96 12.50
CA ASP A 80 -15.91 0.41 13.85
C ASP A 80 -15.10 1.20 14.86
N ARG A 81 -13.85 1.52 14.56
CA ARG A 81 -13.00 2.29 15.47
C ARG A 81 -13.54 3.68 15.70
N LYS A 82 -14.06 4.32 14.69
CA LYS A 82 -14.68 5.64 14.83
C LYS A 82 -15.87 5.56 15.78
N ALA A 83 -16.73 4.56 15.61
CA ALA A 83 -17.90 4.37 16.46
C ALA A 83 -17.51 4.12 17.91
N ARG A 84 -16.37 3.43 18.16
CA ARG A 84 -15.91 3.14 19.50
C ARG A 84 -14.99 4.23 20.07
N GLY A 85 -14.64 5.25 19.26
CA GLY A 85 -13.81 6.35 19.73
C GLY A 85 -12.32 6.01 19.87
N VAL A 86 -11.83 5.01 19.15
CA VAL A 86 -10.43 4.56 19.24
C VAL A 86 -9.66 4.68 17.94
N ILE A 87 -10.10 5.56 17.05
CA ILE A 87 -9.50 5.66 15.71
C ILE A 87 -8.05 6.15 15.73
N THR A 88 -7.68 6.90 16.77
CA THR A 88 -6.33 7.46 16.87
C THR A 88 -5.34 6.58 17.62
N GLY A 89 -5.79 5.43 18.09
CA GLY A 89 -4.90 4.49 18.76
C GLY A 89 -3.95 3.81 17.79
N THR A 90 -3.14 2.89 18.30
CA THR A 90 -2.20 2.13 17.48
C THR A 90 -2.58 0.66 17.45
N GLY A 91 -2.18 -0.02 16.38
CA GLY A 91 -2.42 -1.44 16.24
C GLY A 91 -3.81 -1.75 15.70
N ASP A 92 -3.97 -2.94 15.15
CA ASP A 92 -5.23 -3.35 14.52
C ASP A 92 -6.24 -3.89 15.52
N GLU A 93 -5.83 -4.10 16.74
CA GLU A 93 -6.72 -4.63 17.77
C GLU A 93 -7.38 -3.55 18.62
N ARG A 94 -7.06 -2.28 18.39
CA ARG A 94 -7.59 -1.18 19.19
C ARG A 94 -9.08 -0.93 18.97
#